data_999c22ffae592bc82fd39ca98e379d12
#
_entry.id   999c22ffae592bc82fd39ca98e379d12
#
_cell.length_a   1.000
_cell.length_b   1.000
_cell.length_c   1.000
_cell.angle_alpha   90.00
_cell.angle_beta   90.00
_cell.angle_gamma   90.00
#
_symmetry.space_group_name_H-M   'P 1'
#
loop_
_entity.id
_entity.type
_entity.pdbx_description
1 polymer ?
#
loop_
_entity_poly.entity_id
_entity_poly.type
_entity_poly.pdbx_seq_one_letter_code
_entity_poly.pdbx_strand_id
1 'polypeptide(L)'
;MQRLITLYKSCGGIFLGNDPKLQQKYLSSEEAERKQIEITIEIWFTEKIFRFISEGTQRFPLKQMKMSQPFNRELLRKNRTLFSLRKTSDPKFPHRFRVRLPQWSLEDIDLQRWILGFGGEAKVVTPESLRETLKEKGKAILEAMNDPELSA
;
A
#
# COMPACT_ATOMS: atom_id res chain seq x y z
N MET A 1 -16.97 -2.62 -19.60
CA MET A 1 -15.65 -1.98 -19.82
C MET A 1 -15.29 -1.02 -18.69
N GLN A 2 -16.11 0.01 -18.44
CA GLN A 2 -15.83 0.97 -17.38
C GLN A 2 -15.80 0.38 -15.96
N ARG A 3 -16.67 -0.58 -15.66
CA ARG A 3 -16.68 -1.27 -14.36
C ARG A 3 -15.37 -2.00 -14.09
N LEU A 4 -14.83 -2.67 -15.12
CA LEU A 4 -13.57 -3.40 -15.01
C LEU A 4 -12.39 -2.44 -14.79
N ILE A 5 -12.36 -1.31 -15.49
CA ILE A 5 -11.33 -0.29 -15.34
C ILE A 5 -11.39 0.31 -13.93
N THR A 6 -12.59 0.60 -13.40
CA THR A 6 -12.76 1.11 -12.05
C THR A 6 -12.26 0.12 -11.01
N LEU A 7 -12.59 -1.16 -11.19
CA LEU A 7 -12.13 -2.22 -10.30
C LEU A 7 -10.62 -2.35 -10.32
N TYR A 8 -10.02 -2.35 -11.50
CA TYR A 8 -8.58 -2.41 -11.70
C TYR A 8 -7.86 -1.27 -10.97
N LYS A 9 -8.32 -0.04 -11.18
CA LYS A 9 -7.74 1.14 -10.53
C LYS A 9 -7.87 1.09 -9.01
N SER A 10 -9.03 0.64 -8.52
CA SER A 10 -9.31 0.56 -7.08
C SER A 10 -8.45 -0.48 -6.38
N CYS A 11 -8.00 -1.51 -7.07
CA CYS A 11 -7.14 -2.55 -6.51
C CYS A 11 -5.66 -2.16 -6.52
N GLY A 12 -5.29 -1.13 -7.29
CA GLY A 12 -3.89 -0.70 -7.40
C GLY A 12 -2.97 -1.71 -8.04
N GLY A 13 -3.52 -2.60 -8.91
CA GLY A 13 -2.76 -3.64 -9.57
C GLY A 13 -3.64 -4.51 -10.47
N ILE A 14 -3.09 -5.63 -10.93
CA ILE A 14 -3.77 -6.52 -11.86
C ILE A 14 -4.74 -7.47 -11.14
N PHE A 15 -4.48 -7.76 -9.88
CA PHE A 15 -5.28 -8.73 -9.13
C PHE A 15 -6.64 -8.16 -8.75
N LEU A 16 -7.69 -8.71 -9.35
CA LEU A 16 -9.07 -8.26 -9.16
C LEU A 16 -9.87 -9.12 -8.17
N GLY A 17 -9.22 -10.10 -7.55
CA GLY A 17 -9.88 -11.06 -6.68
C GLY A 17 -10.51 -12.22 -7.44
N ASN A 18 -10.98 -13.22 -6.68
CA ASN A 18 -11.55 -14.44 -7.24
C ASN A 18 -13.06 -14.58 -7.04
N ASP A 19 -13.68 -13.65 -6.33
CA ASP A 19 -15.10 -13.73 -5.99
C ASP A 19 -15.89 -12.64 -6.73
N PRO A 20 -16.67 -13.01 -7.77
CA PRO A 20 -17.46 -12.03 -8.51
C PRO A 20 -18.50 -11.29 -7.68
N LYS A 21 -19.02 -11.92 -6.63
CA LYS A 21 -20.00 -11.29 -5.75
C LYS A 21 -19.38 -10.16 -4.94
N LEU A 22 -18.16 -10.36 -4.42
CA LEU A 22 -17.42 -9.34 -3.72
C LEU A 22 -17.03 -8.20 -4.65
N GLN A 23 -16.63 -8.51 -5.88
CA GLN A 23 -16.29 -7.51 -6.88
C GLN A 23 -17.49 -6.62 -7.20
N GLN A 24 -18.66 -7.21 -7.43
CA GLN A 24 -19.88 -6.45 -7.69
C GLN A 24 -20.28 -5.59 -6.48
N LYS A 25 -20.16 -6.13 -5.29
CA LYS A 25 -20.48 -5.42 -4.06
C LYS A 25 -19.54 -4.21 -3.87
N TYR A 26 -18.28 -4.35 -4.23
CA TYR A 26 -17.32 -3.26 -4.19
C TYR A 26 -17.63 -2.16 -5.21
N LEU A 27 -18.13 -2.54 -6.38
CA LEU A 27 -18.51 -1.61 -7.45
C LEU A 27 -19.88 -0.96 -7.23
N SER A 28 -20.74 -1.56 -6.40
CA SER A 28 -22.07 -1.03 -6.11
C SER A 28 -22.00 0.13 -5.13
N SER A 29 -21.60 1.20 -5.48
CA SER A 29 -21.51 2.56 -4.96
C SER A 29 -22.01 2.92 -3.53
N GLU A 30 -22.55 2.03 -2.74
CA GLU A 30 -22.89 2.31 -1.36
C GLU A 30 -21.66 2.20 -0.46
N GLU A 31 -21.27 3.32 0.12
CA GLU A 31 -20.07 3.43 0.94
C GLU A 31 -20.08 2.47 2.13
N ALA A 32 -21.26 2.23 2.73
CA ALA A 32 -21.39 1.28 3.84
C ALA A 32 -21.05 -0.15 3.43
N GLU A 33 -21.46 -0.60 2.22
CA GLU A 33 -21.14 -1.92 1.71
C GLU A 33 -19.67 -2.04 1.31
N ARG A 34 -19.09 -0.99 0.75
CA ARG A 34 -17.66 -0.95 0.42
C ARG A 34 -16.78 -1.11 1.64
N LYS A 35 -17.13 -0.45 2.75
CA LYS A 35 -16.38 -0.54 4.01
C LYS A 35 -16.31 -1.95 4.57
N GLN A 36 -17.32 -2.79 4.31
CA GLN A 36 -17.31 -4.18 4.76
C GLN A 36 -16.30 -5.04 3.99
N ILE A 37 -15.93 -4.62 2.78
CA ILE A 37 -15.03 -5.38 1.90
C ILE A 37 -13.64 -4.75 1.86
N GLU A 38 -13.51 -3.50 2.25
CA GLU A 38 -12.24 -2.79 2.26
C GLU A 38 -11.40 -3.14 3.48
N ILE A 39 -10.11 -3.10 3.27
CA ILE A 39 -9.12 -3.17 4.33
C ILE A 39 -8.22 -1.93 4.25
N THR A 40 -7.82 -1.43 5.39
CA THR A 40 -6.88 -0.31 5.46
C THR A 40 -5.47 -0.83 5.64
N ILE A 41 -4.59 -0.49 4.71
CA ILE A 41 -3.17 -0.79 4.81
C ILE A 41 -2.46 0.47 5.24
N GLU A 42 -1.68 0.39 6.31
CA GLU A 42 -0.84 1.50 6.75
C GLU A 42 0.62 1.08 6.69
N ILE A 43 1.41 1.91 6.02
CA ILE A 43 2.85 1.71 5.86
C ILE A 43 3.56 2.96 6.36
N TRP A 44 4.60 2.78 7.16
CA TRP A 44 5.48 3.86 7.57
C TRP A 44 6.73 3.84 6.71
N PHE A 45 7.13 4.99 6.23
CA PHE A 45 8.27 5.14 5.35
C PHE A 45 9.37 6.00 5.98
N THR A 46 10.60 5.74 5.57
CA THR A 46 11.71 6.66 5.84
C THR A 46 11.50 7.94 5.04
N GLU A 47 12.13 9.02 5.47
CA GLU A 47 12.03 10.30 4.77
C GLU A 47 12.53 10.21 3.33
N LYS A 48 13.59 9.48 3.10
CA LYS A 48 14.19 9.29 1.78
C LYS A 48 13.18 8.68 0.78
N ILE A 49 12.52 7.60 1.15
CA ILE A 49 11.56 6.92 0.28
C ILE A 49 10.25 7.70 0.18
N PHE A 50 9.86 8.37 1.26
CA PHE A 50 8.61 9.13 1.25
C PHE A 50 8.59 10.25 0.23
N ARG A 51 9.74 10.81 -0.10
CA ARG A 51 9.84 11.82 -1.17
C ARG A 51 9.32 11.27 -2.49
N PHE A 52 9.72 10.06 -2.85
CA PHE A 52 9.22 9.40 -4.06
C PHE A 52 7.72 9.10 -3.97
N ILE A 53 7.28 8.59 -2.82
CA ILE A 53 5.87 8.23 -2.63
C ILE A 53 4.97 9.46 -2.74
N SER A 54 5.35 10.57 -2.10
CA SER A 54 4.53 11.77 -2.08
C SER A 54 4.48 12.50 -3.42
N GLU A 55 5.54 12.41 -4.21
CA GLU A 55 5.64 13.13 -5.48
C GLU A 55 5.09 12.34 -6.67
N GLY A 56 5.08 11.01 -6.61
CA GLY A 56 4.88 10.24 -7.82
C GLY A 56 4.03 8.99 -7.74
N THR A 57 3.47 8.62 -6.59
CA THR A 57 2.67 7.40 -6.60
C THR A 57 1.31 7.64 -7.25
N GLN A 58 1.09 6.97 -8.38
CA GLN A 58 -0.19 6.91 -9.06
C GLN A 58 -0.78 5.50 -9.06
N ARG A 59 -0.23 4.63 -8.21
CA ARG A 59 -0.66 3.24 -8.13
C ARG A 59 -2.10 3.11 -7.66
N PHE A 60 -2.54 4.03 -6.80
CA PHE A 60 -3.87 3.97 -6.20
C PHE A 60 -4.64 5.26 -6.50
N PRO A 61 -5.99 5.19 -6.55
CA PRO A 61 -6.81 6.39 -6.66
C PRO A 61 -6.59 7.33 -5.46
N LEU A 62 -6.55 8.62 -5.72
CA LEU A 62 -6.32 9.64 -4.69
C LEU A 62 -7.30 9.55 -3.52
N LYS A 63 -8.56 9.23 -3.82
CA LYS A 63 -9.61 9.12 -2.80
C LYS A 63 -9.38 7.99 -1.80
N GLN A 64 -8.57 7.01 -2.17
CA GLN A 64 -8.29 5.85 -1.33
C GLN A 64 -7.04 6.01 -0.47
N MET A 65 -6.25 7.05 -0.71
CA MET A 65 -4.98 7.28 -0.03
C MET A 65 -5.05 8.45 0.95
N LYS A 66 -4.26 8.34 2.03
CA LYS A 66 -3.90 9.44 2.92
C LYS A 66 -2.44 9.31 3.30
N MET A 67 -1.76 10.43 3.45
CA MET A 67 -0.33 10.47 3.77
C MET A 67 -0.02 11.56 4.78
N SER A 68 1.17 11.47 5.37
CA SER A 68 1.75 12.56 6.14
C SER A 68 2.13 13.72 5.23
N GLN A 69 2.33 14.89 5.81
CA GLN A 69 2.70 16.07 5.04
C GLN A 69 4.03 15.89 4.33
N PRO A 70 4.11 16.20 3.02
CA PRO A 70 5.34 16.11 2.28
C PRO A 70 6.27 17.29 2.61
N PHE A 71 7.54 17.16 2.25
CA PHE A 71 8.49 18.24 2.36
C PHE A 71 8.15 19.40 1.42
N ASN A 72 7.58 19.09 0.26
CA ASN A 72 7.20 20.09 -0.74
C ASN A 72 5.86 20.74 -0.38
N ARG A 73 5.89 22.03 -0.06
CA ARG A 73 4.71 22.79 0.35
C ARG A 73 3.68 22.98 -0.78
N GLU A 74 4.12 22.98 -2.02
CA GLU A 74 3.20 23.10 -3.15
C GLU A 74 2.34 21.86 -3.33
N LEU A 75 2.91 20.68 -3.14
CA LEU A 75 2.15 19.44 -3.13
C LEU A 75 1.09 19.45 -2.03
N LEU A 76 1.47 19.94 -0.85
CA LEU A 76 0.53 20.06 0.26
C LEU A 76 -0.64 20.99 -0.07
N ARG A 77 -0.38 22.11 -0.69
CA ARG A 77 -1.43 23.06 -1.11
C ARG A 77 -2.41 22.45 -2.10
N LYS A 78 -1.90 21.67 -3.05
CA LYS A 78 -2.73 21.06 -4.11
C LYS A 78 -3.61 19.94 -3.59
N ASN A 79 -3.19 19.22 -2.55
CA ASN A 79 -3.86 18.01 -2.08
C ASN A 79 -3.90 17.91 -0.56
N ARG A 80 -4.53 18.89 0.10
CA ARG A 80 -4.61 18.92 1.57
C ARG A 80 -5.29 17.70 2.18
N THR A 81 -6.28 17.16 1.50
CA THR A 81 -6.98 15.96 1.97
C THR A 81 -6.09 14.75 1.92
N LEU A 82 -5.29 14.61 0.86
CA LEU A 82 -4.33 13.52 0.73
C LEU A 82 -3.28 13.57 1.85
N PHE A 83 -2.75 14.74 2.15
CA PHE A 83 -1.67 14.93 3.12
C PHE A 83 -2.19 15.33 4.50
N SER A 84 -3.19 14.58 5.01
CA SER A 84 -3.89 14.92 6.25
C SER A 84 -3.41 14.14 7.48
N LEU A 85 -2.53 13.16 7.33
CA LEU A 85 -2.05 12.36 8.46
C LEU A 85 -0.91 13.06 9.19
N ARG A 86 -0.85 12.84 10.50
CA ARG A 86 0.29 13.29 11.31
C ARG A 86 1.46 12.35 11.12
N LYS A 87 2.68 12.87 11.24
CA LYS A 87 3.88 12.04 11.27
C LYS A 87 3.86 11.12 12.50
N THR A 88 4.61 10.03 12.41
CA THR A 88 4.77 9.11 13.54
C THR A 88 5.80 9.67 14.52
N SER A 89 5.89 9.08 15.71
CA SER A 89 6.95 9.38 16.67
C SER A 89 8.24 8.58 16.41
N ASP A 90 8.23 7.69 15.42
CA ASP A 90 9.39 6.88 15.07
C ASP A 90 10.38 7.72 14.24
N PRO A 91 11.60 8.01 14.76
CA PRO A 91 12.54 8.87 14.05
C PRO A 91 13.08 8.25 12.76
N LYS A 92 13.07 6.94 12.64
CA LYS A 92 13.53 6.25 11.43
C LYS A 92 12.44 6.16 10.36
N PHE A 93 11.19 6.00 10.78
CA PHE A 93 10.02 5.88 9.89
C PHE A 93 8.98 6.96 10.24
N PRO A 94 9.27 8.24 9.97
CA PRO A 94 8.39 9.33 10.42
C PRO A 94 7.15 9.51 9.57
N HIS A 95 7.12 9.01 8.36
CA HIS A 95 6.04 9.27 7.42
C HIS A 95 5.05 8.12 7.33
N ARG A 96 3.76 8.49 7.36
CA ARG A 96 2.66 7.54 7.29
C ARG A 96 2.03 7.56 5.90
N PHE A 97 1.75 6.39 5.40
CA PHE A 97 0.97 6.17 4.18
C PHE A 97 -0.16 5.22 4.53
N ARG A 98 -1.37 5.60 4.16
CA ARG A 98 -2.55 4.77 4.39
C ARG A 98 -3.32 4.65 3.10
N VAL A 99 -3.72 3.43 2.76
CA VAL A 99 -4.54 3.17 1.58
C VAL A 99 -5.66 2.19 1.93
N ARG A 100 -6.85 2.46 1.39
CA ARG A 100 -8.00 1.56 1.50
C ARG A 100 -8.09 0.74 0.23
N LEU A 101 -8.06 -0.57 0.36
CA LEU A 101 -8.11 -1.50 -0.76
C LEU A 101 -9.14 -2.60 -0.48
N PRO A 102 -9.65 -3.27 -1.53
CA PRO A 102 -10.44 -4.49 -1.34
C PRO A 102 -9.62 -5.54 -0.57
N GLN A 103 -10.29 -6.34 0.24
CA GLN A 103 -9.64 -7.36 1.08
C GLN A 103 -8.76 -8.33 0.27
N TRP A 104 -9.19 -8.68 -0.93
CA TRP A 104 -8.43 -9.59 -1.78
C TRP A 104 -7.08 -9.05 -2.22
N SER A 105 -6.86 -7.74 -2.10
CA SER A 105 -5.56 -7.12 -2.44
C SER A 105 -4.42 -7.63 -1.57
N LEU A 106 -4.71 -8.16 -0.37
CA LEU A 106 -3.69 -8.76 0.48
C LEU A 106 -3.01 -9.97 -0.17
N GLU A 107 -3.70 -10.66 -1.08
CA GLU A 107 -3.18 -11.81 -1.80
C GLU A 107 -2.50 -11.41 -3.12
N ASP A 108 -2.53 -10.14 -3.47
CA ASP A 108 -1.94 -9.62 -4.70
C ASP A 108 -0.41 -9.62 -4.61
N ILE A 109 0.20 -10.45 -5.43
CA ILE A 109 1.67 -10.57 -5.50
C ILE A 109 2.31 -9.25 -5.95
N ASP A 110 1.67 -8.53 -6.86
CA ASP A 110 2.20 -7.24 -7.33
C ASP A 110 2.21 -6.20 -6.21
N LEU A 111 1.18 -6.16 -5.38
CA LEU A 111 1.15 -5.28 -4.22
C LEU A 111 2.28 -5.64 -3.24
N GLN A 112 2.44 -6.93 -2.95
CA GLN A 112 3.49 -7.41 -2.07
C GLN A 112 4.88 -7.06 -2.60
N ARG A 113 5.11 -7.23 -3.90
CA ARG A 113 6.37 -6.86 -4.55
C ARG A 113 6.63 -5.36 -4.51
N TRP A 114 5.58 -4.56 -4.69
CA TRP A 114 5.70 -3.11 -4.59
C TRP A 114 6.23 -2.70 -3.20
N ILE A 115 5.66 -3.27 -2.15
CA ILE A 115 6.09 -2.98 -0.78
C ILE A 115 7.51 -3.51 -0.53
N LEU A 116 7.79 -4.77 -0.93
CA LEU A 116 9.10 -5.38 -0.74
C LEU A 116 10.20 -4.62 -1.50
N GLY A 117 9.84 -3.98 -2.59
CA GLY A 117 10.78 -3.19 -3.39
C GLY A 117 11.38 -2.01 -2.64
N PHE A 118 10.74 -1.54 -1.56
CA PHE A 118 11.31 -0.49 -0.72
C PHE A 118 12.34 -1.01 0.28
N GLY A 119 12.46 -2.33 0.41
CA GLY A 119 13.42 -2.94 1.33
C GLY A 119 13.19 -2.53 2.78
N GLY A 120 14.25 -2.25 3.49
CA GLY A 120 14.18 -1.84 4.89
C GLY A 120 13.74 -0.40 5.13
N GLU A 121 13.29 0.31 4.10
CA GLU A 121 12.83 1.70 4.22
C GLU A 121 11.31 1.83 4.32
N ALA A 122 10.61 0.71 4.35
CA ALA A 122 9.17 0.64 4.55
C ALA A 122 8.84 -0.32 5.68
N LYS A 123 7.85 0.04 6.50
CA LYS A 123 7.39 -0.78 7.62
C LYS A 123 5.87 -0.88 7.54
N VAL A 124 5.35 -2.09 7.27
CA VAL A 124 3.91 -2.33 7.30
C VAL A 124 3.44 -2.42 8.75
N VAL A 125 2.52 -1.53 9.12
CA VAL A 125 1.98 -1.47 10.48
C VAL A 125 0.68 -2.27 10.56
N THR A 126 -0.21 -2.09 9.60
CA THR A 126 -1.46 -2.84 9.49
C THR A 126 -1.73 -3.20 8.05
N PRO A 127 -2.45 -4.30 7.79
CA PRO A 127 -2.89 -5.33 8.73
C PRO A 127 -1.75 -6.28 9.11
N GLU A 128 -1.91 -6.93 10.25
CA GLU A 128 -0.89 -7.87 10.75
C GLU A 128 -0.66 -9.03 9.80
N SER A 129 -1.73 -9.53 9.15
CA SER A 129 -1.62 -10.62 8.18
C SER A 129 -0.68 -10.28 7.01
N LEU A 130 -0.76 -9.06 6.49
CA LEU A 130 0.13 -8.60 5.43
C LEU A 130 1.57 -8.48 5.95
N ARG A 131 1.74 -7.93 7.14
CA ARG A 131 3.05 -7.81 7.78
C ARG A 131 3.72 -9.18 7.93
N GLU A 132 2.97 -10.18 8.40
CA GLU A 132 3.50 -11.54 8.57
C GLU A 132 3.86 -12.18 7.21
N THR A 133 3.03 -12.00 6.20
CA THR A 133 3.32 -12.48 4.85
C THR A 133 4.63 -11.88 4.32
N LEU A 134 4.82 -10.58 4.50
CA LEU A 134 6.03 -9.90 4.04
C LEU A 134 7.27 -10.31 4.84
N LYS A 135 7.11 -10.58 6.15
CA LYS A 135 8.20 -11.12 6.97
C LYS A 135 8.67 -12.47 6.44
N GLU A 136 7.75 -13.36 6.13
CA GLU A 136 8.08 -14.68 5.59
C GLU A 136 8.81 -14.56 4.25
N LYS A 137 8.36 -13.67 3.39
CA LYS A 137 9.01 -13.42 2.11
C LYS A 137 10.40 -12.82 2.28
N GLY A 138 10.54 -11.88 3.21
CA GLY A 138 11.84 -11.30 3.54
C GLY A 138 12.81 -12.33 4.08
N LYS A 139 12.33 -13.22 4.94
CA LYS A 139 13.14 -14.33 5.48
C LYS A 139 13.60 -15.28 4.36
N ALA A 140 12.69 -15.62 3.45
CA ALA A 140 13.02 -16.47 2.31
C ALA A 140 14.07 -15.83 1.39
N ILE A 141 13.96 -14.51 1.17
CA ILE A 141 14.94 -13.75 0.40
C ILE A 141 16.30 -13.80 1.09
N LEU A 142 16.34 -13.55 2.39
CA LEU A 142 17.57 -13.58 3.17
C LEU A 142 18.23 -14.97 3.11
N GLU A 143 17.45 -16.01 3.29
CA GLU A 143 17.95 -17.39 3.22
C GLU A 143 18.51 -17.73 1.84
N ALA A 144 17.86 -17.27 0.77
CA ALA A 144 18.33 -17.48 -0.60
C ALA A 144 19.66 -16.76 -0.85
N MET A 145 19.83 -15.54 -0.30
CA MET A 145 21.07 -14.76 -0.47
C MET A 145 22.21 -15.27 0.40
N ASN A 146 21.93 -16.01 1.46
CA ASN A 146 22.92 -16.59 2.36
C ASN A 146 23.38 -17.99 1.93
N ASP A 147 23.28 -18.32 0.65
CA ASP A 147 23.77 -19.59 0.13
C ASP A 147 25.29 -19.70 0.38
N PRO A 148 25.77 -20.77 1.06
CA PRO A 148 27.18 -20.93 1.34
C PRO A 148 28.05 -21.01 0.08
N GLU A 149 27.51 -21.50 -1.03
CA GLU A 149 28.25 -21.60 -2.30
C GLU A 149 28.58 -20.22 -2.88
N LEU A 150 27.78 -19.20 -2.60
CA LEU A 150 28.02 -17.84 -3.07
C LEU A 150 29.10 -17.11 -2.25
N SER A 151 29.38 -17.59 -1.05
CA SER A 151 30.36 -16.98 -0.13
C SER A 151 31.77 -17.51 -0.32
N ALA A 152 31.95 -18.54 -1.16
CA ALA A 152 33.23 -19.20 -1.36
C ALA A 152 34.11 -18.47 -2.42
#